data_bf9dbb983d1c4beb91137b4765537a82
#
_entry.id   bf9dbb983d1c4beb91137b4765537a82
#
_cell.length_a   1.000
_cell.length_b   1.000
_cell.length_c   1.000
_cell.angle_alpha   90.00
_cell.angle_beta   90.00
_cell.angle_gamma   90.00
#
_symmetry.space_group_name_H-M   'P 1'
#
loop_
_entity.id
_entity.type
_entity.pdbx_description
1 polymer ?
#
loop_
_entity_poly.entity_id
_entity_poly.type
_entity_poly.pdbx_seq_one_letter_code
_entity_poly.pdbx_strand_id
1 'polypeptide(L)'
;MRFLSYISIMVKNLDQEGLKSIINRYDLFFIDLWGVVHNGIELYENSINVLDNLAAAKKDFILLTNAPRPNETVINFLKKMGLKKYFENVFTSGEAAHKYLISHLGKKNFFHIGPPRDFDLFKNIEKNNVLNIEDADYFLCTGLFEDQENDLDYYKKL
;
A
#
# COMPACT_ATOMS: atom_id res chain seq x y z
N MET A 1 -27.96 0.92 42.06
CA MET A 1 -26.52 1.07 41.75
C MET A 1 -26.08 -0.14 40.93
N ARG A 2 -26.03 -0.04 39.59
CA ARG A 2 -25.57 -1.14 38.72
C ARG A 2 -24.07 -0.99 38.60
N PHE A 3 -23.31 -1.93 39.14
CA PHE A 3 -21.88 -2.11 38.84
C PHE A 3 -21.74 -2.55 37.40
N LEU A 4 -21.27 -1.65 36.54
CA LEU A 4 -20.73 -2.01 35.24
C LEU A 4 -19.42 -2.75 35.50
N SER A 5 -19.46 -4.11 35.39
CA SER A 5 -18.24 -4.91 35.30
C SER A 5 -17.51 -4.50 34.04
N TYR A 6 -16.41 -3.77 34.15
CA TYR A 6 -15.43 -3.62 33.09
C TYR A 6 -14.86 -5.01 32.82
N ILE A 7 -15.34 -5.66 31.76
CA ILE A 7 -14.65 -6.82 31.19
C ILE A 7 -13.36 -6.27 30.63
N SER A 8 -12.27 -6.43 31.34
CA SER A 8 -10.93 -6.23 30.82
C SER A 8 -10.77 -7.19 29.64
N ILE A 9 -10.92 -6.69 28.44
CA ILE A 9 -10.55 -7.43 27.24
C ILE A 9 -9.03 -7.54 27.29
N MET A 10 -8.52 -8.65 27.83
CA MET A 10 -7.10 -8.93 27.78
C MET A 10 -6.70 -8.97 26.30
N VAL A 11 -5.82 -8.04 25.91
CA VAL A 11 -5.21 -8.04 24.58
C VAL A 11 -4.43 -9.35 24.43
N LYS A 12 -4.81 -10.16 23.43
CA LYS A 12 -4.12 -11.42 23.14
C LYS A 12 -2.76 -11.13 22.53
N ASN A 13 -1.72 -11.71 23.12
CA ASN A 13 -0.40 -11.67 22.50
C ASN A 13 -0.31 -12.75 21.42
N LEU A 14 -0.32 -12.32 20.16
CA LEU A 14 -0.26 -13.22 19.00
C LEU A 14 1.14 -13.81 18.79
N ASP A 15 2.19 -13.28 19.40
CA ASP A 15 3.55 -13.81 19.28
C ASP A 15 3.65 -15.23 19.82
N GLN A 16 2.81 -15.60 20.79
CA GLN A 16 2.80 -16.93 21.39
C GLN A 16 1.82 -17.89 20.73
N GLU A 17 0.63 -17.42 20.36
CA GLU A 17 -0.44 -18.28 19.87
C GLU A 17 -0.62 -18.23 18.34
N GLY A 18 -0.05 -17.22 17.69
CA GLY A 18 -0.19 -16.96 16.27
C GLY A 18 -1.61 -16.55 15.86
N LEU A 19 -1.76 -16.21 14.58
CA LEU A 19 -3.02 -15.75 14.01
C LEU A 19 -4.16 -16.77 14.13
N LYS A 20 -3.85 -18.08 14.17
CA LYS A 20 -4.83 -19.16 14.31
C LYS A 20 -5.72 -19.02 15.55
N SER A 21 -5.24 -18.37 16.61
CA SER A 21 -5.99 -18.19 17.85
C SER A 21 -7.16 -17.20 17.72
N ILE A 22 -7.15 -16.36 16.67
CA ILE A 22 -8.18 -15.34 16.44
C ILE A 22 -8.86 -15.47 15.06
N ILE A 23 -8.43 -16.38 14.18
CA ILE A 23 -8.90 -16.50 12.80
C ILE A 23 -10.42 -16.61 12.69
N ASN A 24 -11.07 -17.27 13.64
CA ASN A 24 -12.52 -17.45 13.65
C ASN A 24 -13.31 -16.19 14.09
N ARG A 25 -12.62 -15.14 14.54
CA ARG A 25 -13.26 -13.89 14.99
C ARG A 25 -13.44 -12.88 13.85
N TYR A 26 -12.76 -13.11 12.72
CA TYR A 26 -12.73 -12.17 11.60
C TYR A 26 -12.97 -12.92 10.29
N ASP A 27 -13.62 -12.26 9.35
CA ASP A 27 -13.89 -12.80 8.02
C ASP A 27 -12.94 -12.22 6.97
N LEU A 28 -12.42 -11.00 7.20
CA LEU A 28 -11.50 -10.29 6.33
C LEU A 28 -10.24 -9.87 7.08
N PHE A 29 -9.07 -10.02 6.43
CA PHE A 29 -7.76 -9.63 6.95
C PHE A 29 -7.09 -8.64 5.99
N PHE A 30 -6.64 -7.50 6.50
CA PHE A 30 -5.73 -6.60 5.80
C PHE A 30 -4.31 -6.90 6.25
N ILE A 31 -3.45 -7.21 5.30
CA ILE A 31 -2.08 -7.68 5.54
C ILE A 31 -1.13 -6.76 4.77
N ASP A 32 -0.23 -6.09 5.49
CA ASP A 32 0.80 -5.26 4.87
C ASP A 32 1.82 -6.13 4.13
N LEU A 33 2.52 -5.53 3.16
CA LEU A 33 3.53 -6.23 2.36
C LEU A 33 4.94 -6.04 2.93
N TRP A 34 5.41 -4.80 3.02
CA TRP A 34 6.78 -4.51 3.44
C TRP A 34 7.00 -4.82 4.92
N GLY A 35 8.02 -5.63 5.22
CA GLY A 35 8.32 -6.06 6.58
C GLY A 35 7.39 -7.15 7.13
N VAL A 36 6.31 -7.50 6.41
CA VAL A 36 5.33 -8.51 6.80
C VAL A 36 5.34 -9.70 5.85
N VAL A 37 5.21 -9.47 4.54
CA VAL A 37 5.24 -10.55 3.52
C VAL A 37 6.61 -10.67 2.89
N HIS A 38 7.36 -9.56 2.78
CA HIS A 38 8.72 -9.52 2.21
C HIS A 38 9.58 -8.43 2.84
N ASN A 39 10.92 -8.54 2.64
CA ASN A 39 11.90 -7.53 3.07
C ASN A 39 12.43 -6.66 1.91
N GLY A 40 11.84 -6.75 0.72
CA GLY A 40 12.29 -6.07 -0.49
C GLY A 40 13.26 -6.88 -1.34
N ILE A 41 13.79 -8.00 -0.82
CA ILE A 41 14.73 -8.90 -1.50
C ILE A 41 14.08 -10.27 -1.68
N GLU A 42 13.42 -10.78 -0.64
CA GLU A 42 12.83 -12.11 -0.59
C GLU A 42 11.51 -12.11 0.16
N LEU A 43 10.69 -13.12 -0.13
CA LEU A 43 9.44 -13.40 0.59
C LEU A 43 9.75 -14.10 1.91
N TYR A 44 9.00 -13.79 2.95
CA TYR A 44 9.04 -14.54 4.20
C TYR A 44 8.19 -15.82 4.07
N GLU A 45 8.82 -16.98 4.11
CA GLU A 45 8.16 -18.28 3.95
C GLU A 45 6.99 -18.45 4.94
N ASN A 46 7.18 -18.06 6.19
CA ASN A 46 6.14 -18.15 7.22
C ASN A 46 4.92 -17.28 6.87
N SER A 47 5.12 -16.12 6.25
CA SER A 47 4.01 -15.26 5.83
C SER A 47 3.24 -15.89 4.67
N ILE A 48 3.92 -16.51 3.71
CA ILE A 48 3.27 -17.25 2.62
C ILE A 48 2.45 -18.41 3.18
N ASN A 49 2.98 -19.15 4.16
CA ASN A 49 2.24 -20.22 4.85
C ASN A 49 0.98 -19.69 5.57
N VAL A 50 1.02 -18.47 6.13
CA VAL A 50 -0.16 -17.82 6.73
C VAL A 50 -1.21 -17.53 5.66
N LEU A 51 -0.82 -16.97 4.49
CA LEU A 51 -1.75 -16.71 3.40
C LEU A 51 -2.43 -18.00 2.91
N ASP A 52 -1.65 -19.08 2.78
CA ASP A 52 -2.17 -20.40 2.39
C ASP A 52 -3.18 -20.95 3.41
N ASN A 53 -2.90 -20.77 4.70
CA ASN A 53 -3.81 -21.19 5.75
C ASN A 53 -5.10 -20.35 5.80
N LEU A 54 -5.01 -19.04 5.54
CA LEU A 54 -6.19 -18.16 5.42
C LEU A 54 -7.08 -18.61 4.26
N ALA A 55 -6.48 -18.86 3.08
CA ALA A 55 -7.18 -19.35 1.90
C ALA A 55 -7.84 -20.72 2.16
N ALA A 56 -7.12 -21.66 2.78
CA ALA A 56 -7.64 -22.98 3.14
C ALA A 56 -8.81 -22.88 4.14
N ALA A 57 -8.75 -21.91 5.07
CA ALA A 57 -9.83 -21.61 6.00
C ALA A 57 -11.00 -20.80 5.38
N LYS A 58 -10.95 -20.53 4.07
CA LYS A 58 -11.94 -19.71 3.33
C LYS A 58 -12.12 -18.32 3.95
N LYS A 59 -11.03 -17.71 4.41
CA LYS A 59 -11.00 -16.35 4.89
C LYS A 59 -10.58 -15.39 3.79
N ASP A 60 -11.26 -14.26 3.69
CA ASP A 60 -10.88 -13.20 2.77
C ASP A 60 -9.67 -12.43 3.29
N PHE A 61 -8.77 -12.03 2.41
CA PHE A 61 -7.67 -11.15 2.76
C PHE A 61 -7.27 -10.24 1.61
N ILE A 62 -6.74 -9.08 1.95
CA ILE A 62 -6.17 -8.10 1.03
C ILE A 62 -4.71 -7.87 1.43
N LEU A 63 -3.82 -7.99 0.45
CA LEU A 63 -2.42 -7.60 0.56
C LEU A 63 -2.34 -6.09 0.31
N LEU A 64 -2.40 -5.33 1.38
CA LEU A 64 -2.53 -3.88 1.36
C LEU A 64 -1.15 -3.23 1.55
N THR A 65 -0.80 -2.27 0.69
CA THR A 65 0.48 -1.55 0.80
C THR A 65 0.31 -0.06 0.54
N ASN A 66 1.12 0.76 1.20
CA ASN A 66 1.22 2.19 0.96
C ASN A 66 2.10 2.56 -0.25
N ALA A 67 2.57 1.57 -1.04
CA ALA A 67 3.35 1.84 -2.25
C ALA A 67 2.59 2.80 -3.19
N PRO A 68 3.19 3.92 -3.63
CA PRO A 68 2.55 4.89 -4.51
C PRO A 68 2.62 4.44 -5.99
N ARG A 69 2.28 3.17 -6.25
CA ARG A 69 2.38 2.52 -7.56
C ARG A 69 1.12 1.74 -7.89
N PRO A 70 0.76 1.57 -9.16
CA PRO A 70 -0.33 0.69 -9.58
C PRO A 70 -0.15 -0.74 -9.07
N ASN A 71 -1.25 -1.46 -8.88
CA ASN A 71 -1.24 -2.87 -8.48
C ASN A 71 -0.31 -3.72 -9.36
N GLU A 72 -0.37 -3.52 -10.68
CA GLU A 72 0.43 -4.29 -11.65
C GLU A 72 1.92 -4.22 -11.37
N THR A 73 2.43 -3.03 -11.04
CA THR A 73 3.85 -2.81 -10.73
C THR A 73 4.27 -3.58 -9.49
N VAL A 74 3.46 -3.53 -8.42
CA VAL A 74 3.74 -4.27 -7.19
C VAL A 74 3.60 -5.77 -7.39
N ILE A 75 2.59 -6.23 -8.13
CA ILE A 75 2.42 -7.65 -8.49
C ILE A 75 3.65 -8.17 -9.25
N ASN A 76 4.16 -7.42 -10.23
CA ASN A 76 5.33 -7.81 -10.99
C ASN A 76 6.60 -7.88 -10.11
N PHE A 77 6.72 -7.00 -9.13
CA PHE A 77 7.79 -7.06 -8.14
C PHE A 77 7.68 -8.31 -7.25
N LEU A 78 6.49 -8.61 -6.73
CA LEU A 78 6.24 -9.81 -5.94
C LEU A 78 6.49 -11.12 -6.74
N LYS A 79 6.12 -11.16 -8.02
CA LYS A 79 6.41 -12.28 -8.92
C LYS A 79 7.92 -12.51 -9.07
N LYS A 80 8.72 -11.43 -9.22
CA LYS A 80 10.19 -11.55 -9.30
C LYS A 80 10.80 -12.10 -8.01
N MET A 81 10.18 -11.84 -6.85
CA MET A 81 10.59 -12.44 -5.58
C MET A 81 10.09 -13.88 -5.38
N GLY A 82 9.30 -14.41 -6.32
CA GLY A 82 8.83 -15.80 -6.28
C GLY A 82 7.41 -16.00 -5.78
N LEU A 83 6.61 -14.95 -5.56
CA LEU A 83 5.18 -15.12 -5.27
C LEU A 83 4.49 -15.77 -6.47
N LYS A 84 3.69 -16.83 -6.23
CA LYS A 84 3.06 -17.64 -7.28
C LYS A 84 1.55 -17.50 -7.35
N LYS A 85 0.90 -16.93 -6.33
CA LYS A 85 -0.56 -16.84 -6.17
C LYS A 85 -0.96 -15.60 -5.36
N TYR A 86 -2.27 -15.32 -5.24
CA TYR A 86 -2.84 -14.20 -4.48
C TYR A 86 -2.60 -12.82 -5.09
N PHE A 87 -2.37 -12.74 -6.39
CA PHE A 87 -2.16 -11.47 -7.11
C PHE A 87 -3.42 -10.60 -7.12
N GLU A 88 -4.59 -11.22 -7.19
CA GLU A 88 -5.90 -10.57 -7.13
C GLU A 88 -6.20 -9.93 -5.77
N ASN A 89 -5.48 -10.35 -4.73
CA ASN A 89 -5.62 -9.81 -3.39
C ASN A 89 -4.76 -8.55 -3.16
N VAL A 90 -3.87 -8.20 -4.10
CA VAL A 90 -2.98 -7.03 -3.95
C VAL A 90 -3.76 -5.74 -4.21
N PHE A 91 -3.65 -4.82 -3.26
CA PHE A 91 -4.19 -3.47 -3.40
C PHE A 91 -3.22 -2.43 -2.85
N THR A 92 -2.91 -1.41 -3.66
CA THR A 92 -1.92 -0.38 -3.34
C THR A 92 -2.57 0.98 -3.14
N SER A 93 -1.92 1.86 -2.38
CA SER A 93 -2.33 3.27 -2.30
C SER A 93 -2.25 3.95 -3.66
N GLY A 94 -1.25 3.58 -4.49
CA GLY A 94 -1.13 4.09 -5.86
C GLY A 94 -2.31 3.70 -6.75
N GLU A 95 -2.81 2.46 -6.65
CA GLU A 95 -4.00 2.03 -7.39
C GLU A 95 -5.24 2.84 -7.00
N ALA A 96 -5.43 3.06 -5.69
CA ALA A 96 -6.53 3.88 -5.19
C ALA A 96 -6.42 5.33 -5.69
N ALA A 97 -5.23 5.92 -5.59
CA ALA A 97 -4.96 7.27 -6.07
C ALA A 97 -5.17 7.37 -7.59
N HIS A 98 -4.63 6.42 -8.38
CA HIS A 98 -4.78 6.40 -9.83
C HIS A 98 -6.24 6.36 -10.27
N LYS A 99 -7.05 5.49 -9.66
CA LYS A 99 -8.50 5.43 -9.93
C LYS A 99 -9.20 6.75 -9.62
N TYR A 100 -8.84 7.38 -8.50
CA TYR A 100 -9.40 8.67 -8.12
C TYR A 100 -8.98 9.77 -9.11
N LEU A 101 -7.69 9.84 -9.45
CA LEU A 101 -7.15 10.83 -10.38
C LEU A 101 -7.85 10.76 -11.75
N ILE A 102 -7.97 9.56 -12.33
CA ILE A 102 -8.65 9.40 -13.62
C ILE A 102 -10.13 9.82 -13.53
N SER A 103 -10.84 9.38 -12.50
CA SER A 103 -12.28 9.58 -12.41
C SER A 103 -12.68 11.01 -12.05
N HIS A 104 -11.86 11.75 -11.29
CA HIS A 104 -12.21 13.06 -10.76
C HIS A 104 -11.34 14.20 -11.30
N LEU A 105 -10.08 13.93 -11.61
CA LEU A 105 -9.08 14.95 -11.94
C LEU A 105 -8.41 14.75 -13.32
N GLY A 106 -8.85 13.77 -14.11
CA GLY A 106 -8.18 13.38 -15.36
C GLY A 106 -8.14 14.44 -16.47
N LYS A 107 -8.80 15.60 -16.29
CA LYS A 107 -8.73 16.76 -17.19
C LYS A 107 -7.94 17.93 -16.60
N LYS A 108 -7.45 17.82 -15.38
CA LYS A 108 -6.72 18.86 -14.65
C LYS A 108 -5.23 18.61 -14.71
N ASN A 109 -4.45 19.67 -14.72
CA ASN A 109 -3.01 19.62 -14.69
C ASN A 109 -2.50 19.35 -13.27
N PHE A 110 -1.42 18.61 -13.14
CA PHE A 110 -0.76 18.39 -11.87
C PHE A 110 0.75 18.61 -11.95
N PHE A 111 1.32 19.08 -10.85
CA PHE A 111 2.76 19.09 -10.65
C PHE A 111 3.15 17.92 -9.75
N HIS A 112 4.05 17.05 -10.24
CA HIS A 112 4.50 15.89 -9.47
C HIS A 112 5.65 16.24 -8.54
N ILE A 113 5.51 15.89 -7.26
CA ILE A 113 6.58 15.91 -6.27
C ILE A 113 6.89 14.46 -5.90
N GLY A 114 8.07 13.99 -6.30
CA GLY A 114 8.50 12.63 -6.03
C GLY A 114 9.52 12.09 -7.04
N PRO A 115 10.02 10.87 -6.81
CA PRO A 115 11.05 10.28 -7.65
C PRO A 115 10.48 9.80 -9.00
N PRO A 116 11.31 9.78 -10.07
CA PRO A 116 10.90 9.30 -11.40
C PRO A 116 10.40 7.85 -11.43
N ARG A 117 10.84 7.02 -10.49
CA ARG A 117 10.39 5.62 -10.37
C ARG A 117 8.90 5.46 -10.12
N ASP A 118 8.19 6.52 -9.71
CA ASP A 118 6.75 6.50 -9.43
C ASP A 118 5.91 7.00 -10.62
N PHE A 119 6.52 7.29 -11.78
CA PHE A 119 5.83 7.80 -12.98
C PHE A 119 4.83 6.82 -13.58
N ASP A 120 4.91 5.53 -13.27
CA ASP A 120 3.91 4.55 -13.67
C ASP A 120 2.51 4.81 -13.06
N LEU A 121 2.45 5.60 -11.97
CA LEU A 121 1.20 6.10 -11.39
C LEU A 121 0.42 7.01 -12.36
N PHE A 122 1.10 7.64 -13.32
CA PHE A 122 0.50 8.63 -14.22
C PHE A 122 -0.03 8.03 -15.52
N LYS A 123 0.00 6.71 -15.67
CA LYS A 123 -0.52 6.02 -16.86
C LYS A 123 -1.91 6.55 -17.22
N ASN A 124 -2.06 7.00 -18.49
CA ASN A 124 -3.25 7.61 -19.07
C ASN A 124 -3.52 9.08 -18.68
N ILE A 125 -2.71 9.69 -17.82
CA ILE A 125 -2.78 11.12 -17.47
C ILE A 125 -1.42 11.82 -17.55
N GLU A 126 -0.42 11.19 -18.19
CA GLU A 126 0.96 11.71 -18.30
C GLU A 126 1.01 13.12 -18.90
N LYS A 127 0.15 13.38 -19.90
CA LYS A 127 0.05 14.67 -20.58
C LYS A 127 -0.38 15.83 -19.68
N ASN A 128 -0.94 15.50 -18.51
CA ASN A 128 -1.41 16.49 -17.54
C ASN A 128 -0.32 16.84 -16.50
N ASN A 129 0.83 16.13 -16.52
CA ASN A 129 1.97 16.48 -15.67
C ASN A 129 2.68 17.71 -16.24
N VAL A 130 2.67 18.82 -15.50
CA VAL A 130 3.30 20.08 -15.88
C VAL A 130 4.66 20.24 -15.23
N LEU A 131 5.52 21.03 -15.89
CA LEU A 131 6.89 21.29 -15.42
C LEU A 131 6.98 22.49 -14.49
N ASN A 132 6.05 23.44 -14.60
CA ASN A 132 6.02 24.62 -13.75
C ASN A 132 4.87 24.49 -12.77
N ILE A 133 5.14 24.88 -11.54
CA ILE A 133 4.19 24.76 -10.43
C ILE A 133 2.95 25.66 -10.63
N GLU A 134 3.14 26.81 -11.27
CA GLU A 134 2.07 27.78 -11.58
C GLU A 134 1.06 27.27 -12.62
N ASP A 135 1.44 26.27 -13.42
CA ASP A 135 0.58 25.67 -14.44
C ASP A 135 -0.29 24.53 -13.90
N ALA A 136 -0.12 24.17 -12.60
CA ALA A 136 -0.80 23.07 -11.97
C ALA A 136 -2.10 23.47 -11.30
N ASP A 137 -3.13 22.64 -11.47
CA ASP A 137 -4.39 22.74 -10.70
C ASP A 137 -4.24 22.08 -9.31
N TYR A 138 -3.32 21.12 -9.16
CA TYR A 138 -3.05 20.41 -7.90
C TYR A 138 -1.65 19.79 -7.86
N PHE A 139 -1.21 19.44 -6.67
CA PHE A 139 0.05 18.71 -6.44
C PHE A 139 -0.22 17.23 -6.24
N LEU A 140 0.60 16.40 -6.86
CA LEU A 140 0.61 14.96 -6.65
C LEU A 140 1.94 14.56 -6.03
N CYS A 141 1.92 14.33 -4.71
CA CYS A 141 3.13 13.97 -3.96
C CYS A 141 3.17 12.46 -3.75
N THR A 142 4.21 11.80 -4.27
CA THR A 142 4.48 10.36 -4.06
C THR A 142 5.68 10.12 -3.14
N GLY A 143 6.49 11.15 -2.92
CA GLY A 143 7.69 11.12 -2.08
C GLY A 143 8.48 12.40 -2.21
N LEU A 144 9.74 12.39 -1.78
CA LEU A 144 10.69 13.46 -2.02
C LEU A 144 11.44 13.21 -3.33
N PHE A 145 11.98 14.26 -3.93
CA PHE A 145 12.92 14.11 -5.06
C PHE A 145 14.20 13.43 -4.59
N GLU A 146 14.73 12.47 -5.35
CA GLU A 146 15.90 11.67 -4.96
C GLU A 146 17.17 12.50 -4.74
N ASP A 147 17.33 13.58 -5.47
CA ASP A 147 18.46 14.53 -5.38
C ASP A 147 18.26 15.62 -4.33
N GLN A 148 17.05 15.74 -3.74
CA GLN A 148 16.68 16.79 -2.79
C GLN A 148 16.10 16.21 -1.47
N GLU A 149 16.30 14.94 -1.19
CA GLU A 149 15.70 14.23 -0.04
C GLU A 149 15.95 14.90 1.32
N ASN A 150 17.09 15.57 1.47
CA ASN A 150 17.50 16.20 2.72
C ASN A 150 17.52 17.74 2.67
N ASP A 151 17.03 18.35 1.59
CA ASP A 151 17.00 19.80 1.42
C ASP A 151 15.63 20.40 1.72
N LEU A 152 15.36 20.64 3.01
CA LEU A 152 14.11 21.28 3.43
C LEU A 152 13.92 22.68 2.82
N ASP A 153 15.01 23.43 2.59
CA ASP A 153 14.93 24.79 2.05
C ASP A 153 14.58 24.80 0.55
N TYR A 154 14.89 23.72 -0.16
CA TYR A 154 14.39 23.49 -1.51
C TYR A 154 12.85 23.43 -1.53
N TYR A 155 12.26 22.59 -0.66
CA TYR A 155 10.80 22.40 -0.61
C TYR A 155 10.03 23.62 -0.08
N LYS A 156 10.66 24.48 0.72
CA LYS A 156 10.06 25.75 1.15
C LYS A 156 9.95 26.79 0.04
N LYS A 157 10.70 26.62 -1.05
CA LYS A 157 10.73 27.52 -2.20
C LYS A 157 9.88 27.05 -3.38
N LEU A 158 9.44 25.79 -3.34
CA LEU A 158 8.42 25.25 -4.24
C LEU A 158 7.07 25.89 -3.91
#